data_58c7410686aaa18c50db64e00cec5fb9
#
_entry.id   58c7410686aaa18c50db64e00cec5fb9
#
_cell.length_a   1.000
_cell.length_b   1.000
_cell.length_c   1.000
_cell.angle_alpha   90.00
_cell.angle_beta   90.00
_cell.angle_gamma   90.00
#
_symmetry.space_group_name_H-M   'P 1'
#
loop_
_entity.id
_entity.type
_entity.pdbx_description
1 polymer ?
#
loop_
_entity_poly.entity_id
_entity_poly.type
_entity_poly.pdbx_seq_one_letter_code
_entity_poly.pdbx_strand_id
1 'polypeptide(L)'
;MAKYQLPPLKDERLFEELTCDLFNFVENTSSYENTDFQTFGVKGQNQKGIDVFSSKTKTVIQCKLKSIGRKDETIRKILIQDINTDLEKARDLAIDFDKFVFASTFRDDAQIQEYLNQIKREQKIPFHLYYWGWDTITKHIEQSEALLHKYFPKFVKKAKPGKTKIELPDGALGKELSKKNYIDYLKKRYGDWKQVELNKKGEKFNWAAFTISLSKRYKASGINYIDVRHFDDLASY
;
A
#
# COMPACT_ATOMS: atom_id res chain seq x y z
N MET A 1 -1.04 -10.03 10.99
CA MET A 1 -0.46 -10.54 9.72
C MET A 1 -0.35 -9.39 8.75
N ALA A 2 0.74 -9.30 7.98
CA ALA A 2 0.90 -8.31 6.94
C ALA A 2 -0.20 -8.47 5.86
N LYS A 3 -0.75 -7.35 5.40
CA LYS A 3 -1.82 -7.33 4.38
C LYS A 3 -1.31 -7.68 2.98
N TYR A 4 -0.03 -7.39 2.73
CA TYR A 4 0.66 -7.63 1.47
C TYR A 4 1.97 -8.39 1.72
N GLN A 5 2.34 -9.25 0.77
CA GLN A 5 3.70 -9.81 0.73
C GLN A 5 4.56 -8.90 -0.17
N LEU A 6 5.04 -7.78 0.40
CA LEU A 6 5.90 -6.87 -0.35
C LEU A 6 7.26 -7.53 -0.60
N PRO A 7 7.74 -7.59 -1.86
CA PRO A 7 9.07 -8.12 -2.14
C PRO A 7 10.13 -7.19 -1.57
N PRO A 8 11.22 -7.71 -0.99
CA PRO A 8 12.33 -6.87 -0.56
C PRO A 8 12.92 -6.07 -1.73
N LEU A 9 13.35 -4.84 -1.43
CA LEU A 9 14.04 -4.00 -2.40
C LEU A 9 15.39 -4.63 -2.78
N LYS A 10 15.84 -4.33 -4.01
CA LYS A 10 17.10 -4.86 -4.57
C LYS A 10 18.16 -3.78 -4.76
N ASP A 11 17.78 -2.53 -4.60
CA ASP A 11 18.66 -1.37 -4.72
C ASP A 11 18.96 -0.82 -3.32
N GLU A 12 20.23 -0.63 -3.01
CA GLU A 12 20.72 -0.21 -1.69
C GLU A 12 20.26 1.22 -1.36
N ARG A 13 20.43 2.13 -2.33
CA ARG A 13 20.04 3.53 -2.15
C ARG A 13 18.55 3.67 -1.96
N LEU A 14 17.77 2.92 -2.74
CA LEU A 14 16.31 2.93 -2.61
C LEU A 14 15.89 2.37 -1.26
N PHE A 15 16.63 1.42 -0.69
CA PHE A 15 16.37 0.88 0.64
C PHE A 15 16.71 1.90 1.74
N GLU A 16 17.79 2.66 1.59
CA GLU A 16 18.13 3.76 2.50
C GLU A 16 17.07 4.86 2.46
N GLU A 17 16.64 5.27 1.26
CA GLU A 17 15.56 6.26 1.08
C GLU A 17 14.25 5.77 1.70
N LEU A 18 13.85 4.52 1.44
CA LEU A 18 12.68 3.92 2.07
C LEU A 18 12.79 3.94 3.60
N THR A 19 13.94 3.56 4.13
CA THR A 19 14.17 3.52 5.59
C THR A 19 14.06 4.91 6.19
N CYS A 20 14.63 5.92 5.56
CA CYS A 20 14.52 7.30 5.98
C CYS A 20 13.05 7.77 6.02
N ASP A 21 12.30 7.57 4.94
CA ASP A 21 10.89 7.93 4.85
C ASP A 21 10.04 7.15 5.86
N LEU A 22 10.33 5.86 6.04
CA LEU A 22 9.62 4.99 6.96
C LEU A 22 9.77 5.45 8.41
N PHE A 23 10.98 5.78 8.84
CA PHE A 23 11.23 6.25 10.19
C PHE A 23 10.66 7.65 10.43
N ASN A 24 10.66 8.52 9.42
CA ASN A 24 9.93 9.78 9.47
C ASN A 24 8.42 9.55 9.66
N PHE A 25 7.85 8.55 9.00
CA PHE A 25 6.44 8.20 9.17
C PHE A 25 6.15 7.60 10.56
N VAL A 26 7.00 6.69 11.05
CA VAL A 26 6.76 5.97 12.32
C VAL A 26 6.96 6.85 13.56
N GLU A 27 8.00 7.70 13.54
CA GLU A 27 8.39 8.51 14.68
C GLU A 27 7.71 9.90 14.70
N ASN A 28 7.14 10.33 13.57
CA ASN A 28 6.51 11.64 13.44
C ASN A 28 5.01 11.52 13.33
N THR A 29 4.32 12.30 14.15
CA THR A 29 2.87 12.42 14.12
C THR A 29 2.36 13.60 13.28
N SER A 30 3.25 14.53 12.90
CA SER A 30 2.93 15.73 12.14
C SER A 30 3.48 15.67 10.72
N SER A 31 2.63 15.96 9.72
CA SER A 31 3.01 15.99 8.31
C SER A 31 4.05 17.07 7.94
N TYR A 32 4.24 18.09 8.78
CA TYR A 32 5.20 19.16 8.58
C TYR A 32 6.61 18.84 9.09
N GLU A 33 6.77 17.79 9.87
CA GLU A 33 8.00 17.40 10.56
C GLU A 33 8.63 16.14 9.97
N ASN A 34 8.25 15.73 8.77
CA ASN A 34 8.75 14.51 8.09
C ASN A 34 10.21 14.64 7.60
N THR A 35 11.00 15.48 8.23
CA THR A 35 12.41 15.70 7.89
C THR A 35 13.36 15.46 9.07
N ASP A 36 12.86 14.89 10.16
CA ASP A 36 13.70 14.63 11.33
C ASP A 36 14.74 13.54 11.06
N PHE A 37 14.38 12.52 10.29
CA PHE A 37 15.33 11.53 9.79
C PHE A 37 15.91 12.00 8.45
N GLN A 38 17.21 11.89 8.34
CA GLN A 38 17.98 12.29 7.16
C GLN A 38 18.97 11.18 6.81
N THR A 39 19.29 11.04 5.51
CA THR A 39 20.38 10.17 5.07
C THR A 39 21.72 10.77 5.51
N PHE A 40 22.65 9.92 5.96
CA PHE A 40 23.94 10.33 6.46
C PHE A 40 25.00 10.35 5.33
N GLY A 41 25.27 11.54 4.82
CA GLY A 41 26.25 11.74 3.74
C GLY A 41 25.73 11.29 2.37
N VAL A 42 26.69 11.21 1.43
CA VAL A 42 26.42 10.72 0.06
C VAL A 42 27.42 9.62 -0.28
N LYS A 43 27.09 8.80 -1.27
CA LYS A 43 27.93 7.70 -1.74
C LYS A 43 29.36 8.14 -1.99
N GLY A 44 30.32 7.45 -1.36
CA GLY A 44 31.75 7.76 -1.45
C GLY A 44 32.30 8.57 -0.29
N GLN A 45 31.45 9.08 0.61
CA GLN A 45 31.90 9.66 1.89
C GLN A 45 32.01 8.57 2.96
N ASN A 46 32.86 8.82 3.96
CA ASN A 46 33.00 7.91 5.10
C ASN A 46 31.78 8.03 6.02
N GLN A 47 30.78 7.15 5.85
CA GLN A 47 29.53 7.14 6.60
C GLN A 47 29.64 6.48 7.98
N LYS A 48 30.87 6.03 8.36
CA LYS A 48 31.15 5.43 9.68
C LYS A 48 30.15 4.38 10.16
N GLY A 49 29.53 3.64 9.23
CA GLY A 49 28.62 2.54 9.53
C GLY A 49 27.19 2.96 9.91
N ILE A 50 26.73 4.13 9.45
CA ILE A 50 25.33 4.55 9.54
C ILE A 50 24.87 5.15 8.20
N ASP A 51 23.61 4.93 7.84
CA ASP A 51 23.00 5.40 6.59
C ASP A 51 21.93 6.46 6.82
N VAL A 52 21.23 6.38 7.95
CA VAL A 52 20.16 7.31 8.31
C VAL A 52 20.29 7.71 9.79
N PHE A 53 20.00 8.96 10.09
CA PHE A 53 20.05 9.45 11.47
C PHE A 53 18.98 10.49 11.75
N SER A 54 18.66 10.65 13.04
CA SER A 54 17.84 11.73 13.57
C SER A 54 18.44 12.24 14.86
N SER A 55 18.84 13.51 14.90
CA SER A 55 19.32 14.17 16.11
C SER A 55 18.21 14.38 17.13
N LYS A 56 16.95 14.59 16.67
CA LYS A 56 15.79 14.84 17.53
C LYS A 56 15.42 13.59 18.34
N THR A 57 15.36 12.42 17.69
CA THR A 57 15.04 11.16 18.36
C THR A 57 16.26 10.41 18.87
N LYS A 58 17.46 10.96 18.66
CA LYS A 58 18.76 10.36 18.99
C LYS A 58 18.86 8.92 18.45
N THR A 59 18.49 8.74 17.20
CA THR A 59 18.46 7.44 16.54
C THR A 59 19.39 7.42 15.35
N VAL A 60 20.21 6.38 15.24
CA VAL A 60 20.99 6.07 14.05
C VAL A 60 20.57 4.73 13.48
N ILE A 61 20.60 4.60 12.16
CA ILE A 61 20.13 3.41 11.45
C ILE A 61 21.19 3.00 10.43
N GLN A 62 21.51 1.72 10.42
CA GLN A 62 22.31 1.07 9.40
C GLN A 62 21.42 0.18 8.55
N CYS A 63 21.46 0.37 7.25
CA CYS A 63 20.72 -0.40 6.27
C CYS A 63 21.54 -1.59 5.73
N LYS A 64 20.99 -2.77 5.69
CA LYS A 64 21.65 -3.98 5.18
C LYS A 64 20.79 -4.67 4.14
N LEU A 65 21.14 -4.41 2.88
CA LEU A 65 20.52 -5.12 1.77
C LEU A 65 21.05 -6.55 1.70
N LYS A 66 20.15 -7.54 1.73
CA LYS A 66 20.49 -8.96 1.60
C LYS A 66 19.77 -9.59 0.42
N SER A 67 20.50 -10.34 -0.39
CA SER A 67 19.95 -10.99 -1.57
C SER A 67 19.05 -12.17 -1.20
N ILE A 68 17.86 -12.19 -1.79
CA ILE A 68 16.94 -13.33 -1.74
C ILE A 68 17.57 -14.46 -2.57
N GLY A 69 17.70 -15.66 -1.99
CA GLY A 69 18.20 -16.85 -2.70
C GLY A 69 19.36 -17.55 -2.02
N ARG A 70 19.93 -16.98 -0.98
CA ARG A 70 20.87 -17.68 -0.10
C ARG A 70 20.11 -18.35 1.05
N LYS A 71 20.70 -19.44 1.61
CA LYS A 71 20.15 -20.07 2.83
C LYS A 71 20.14 -19.06 3.99
N ASP A 72 19.07 -19.05 4.76
CA ASP A 72 18.88 -18.14 5.90
C ASP A 72 20.05 -18.16 6.88
N GLU A 73 20.59 -19.33 7.17
CA GLU A 73 21.76 -19.47 8.04
C GLU A 73 22.99 -18.71 7.51
N THR A 74 23.20 -18.73 6.20
CA THR A 74 24.30 -17.99 5.57
C THR A 74 24.07 -16.49 5.68
N ILE A 75 22.84 -16.03 5.43
CA ILE A 75 22.50 -14.61 5.53
C ILE A 75 22.66 -14.13 6.98
N ARG A 76 22.21 -14.92 7.95
CA ARG A 76 22.36 -14.62 9.37
C ARG A 76 23.81 -14.47 9.78
N LYS A 77 24.69 -15.40 9.40
CA LYS A 77 26.12 -15.31 9.68
C LYS A 77 26.74 -14.03 9.15
N ILE A 78 26.40 -13.66 7.90
CA ILE A 78 26.89 -12.43 7.27
C ILE A 78 26.35 -11.21 8.02
N LEU A 79 25.05 -11.18 8.37
CA LEU A 79 24.46 -10.07 9.12
C LEU A 79 25.10 -9.88 10.49
N ILE A 80 25.40 -10.95 11.21
CA ILE A 80 26.12 -10.88 12.50
C ILE A 80 27.52 -10.29 12.34
N GLN A 81 28.24 -10.67 11.28
CA GLN A 81 29.55 -10.05 10.97
C GLN A 81 29.43 -8.58 10.66
N ASP A 82 28.46 -8.20 9.81
CA ASP A 82 28.19 -6.80 9.47
C ASP A 82 27.85 -5.98 10.71
N ILE A 83 26.99 -6.50 11.59
CA ILE A 83 26.59 -5.87 12.85
C ILE A 83 27.82 -5.57 13.72
N ASN A 84 28.72 -6.53 13.90
CA ASN A 84 29.93 -6.32 14.69
C ASN A 84 30.81 -5.24 14.10
N THR A 85 31.04 -5.28 12.80
CA THR A 85 31.85 -4.28 12.09
C THR A 85 31.25 -2.88 12.20
N ASP A 86 29.93 -2.77 12.09
CA ASP A 86 29.25 -1.47 12.17
C ASP A 86 29.21 -0.93 13.60
N LEU A 87 29.06 -1.80 14.61
CA LEU A 87 29.14 -1.40 16.01
C LEU A 87 30.51 -0.89 16.39
N GLU A 88 31.59 -1.50 15.88
CA GLU A 88 32.95 -0.98 16.09
C GLU A 88 33.10 0.42 15.51
N LYS A 89 32.63 0.65 14.30
CA LYS A 89 32.66 1.99 13.65
C LYS A 89 31.79 2.99 14.39
N ALA A 90 30.63 2.56 14.91
CA ALA A 90 29.71 3.42 15.62
C ALA A 90 30.24 3.96 16.95
N ARG A 91 31.21 3.29 17.56
CA ARG A 91 31.90 3.78 18.79
C ARG A 91 32.64 5.11 18.56
N ASP A 92 33.10 5.33 17.34
CA ASP A 92 33.87 6.54 16.96
C ASP A 92 32.96 7.61 16.30
N LEU A 93 31.63 7.46 16.39
CA LEU A 93 30.72 8.46 15.88
C LEU A 93 30.72 9.71 16.76
N ALA A 94 30.83 10.86 16.12
CA ALA A 94 30.68 12.16 16.76
C ALA A 94 29.21 12.61 16.91
N ILE A 95 28.26 11.70 16.69
CA ILE A 95 26.82 11.95 16.79
C ILE A 95 26.33 11.40 18.14
N ASP A 96 25.58 12.23 18.88
CA ASP A 96 24.91 11.80 20.10
C ASP A 96 23.65 10.98 19.76
N PHE A 97 23.62 9.71 20.19
CA PHE A 97 22.48 8.82 19.94
C PHE A 97 22.27 7.82 21.09
N ASP A 98 21.02 7.47 21.30
CA ASP A 98 20.56 6.52 22.31
C ASP A 98 20.05 5.20 21.70
N LYS A 99 19.76 5.20 20.38
CA LYS A 99 19.19 4.05 19.67
C LYS A 99 20.01 3.76 18.41
N PHE A 100 20.43 2.52 18.24
CA PHE A 100 21.00 2.01 17.00
C PHE A 100 20.09 0.94 16.41
N VAL A 101 19.63 1.16 15.20
CA VAL A 101 18.73 0.26 14.48
C VAL A 101 19.45 -0.37 13.29
N PHE A 102 19.47 -1.69 13.24
CA PHE A 102 19.87 -2.44 12.05
C PHE A 102 18.61 -2.75 11.23
N ALA A 103 18.40 -2.04 10.14
CA ALA A 103 17.32 -2.28 9.18
C ALA A 103 17.81 -3.24 8.08
N SER A 104 17.06 -4.28 7.77
CA SER A 104 17.49 -5.26 6.78
C SER A 104 16.36 -5.73 5.88
N THR A 105 16.70 -6.02 4.60
CA THR A 105 15.79 -6.71 3.69
C THR A 105 15.68 -8.22 3.96
N PHE A 106 16.42 -8.76 4.93
CA PHE A 106 16.19 -10.09 5.47
C PHE A 106 15.04 -10.07 6.46
N ARG A 107 14.33 -11.17 6.59
CA ARG A 107 13.17 -11.30 7.48
C ARG A 107 13.51 -11.02 8.95
N ASP A 108 12.48 -10.88 9.77
CA ASP A 108 12.65 -10.87 11.22
C ASP A 108 13.26 -12.20 11.68
N ASP A 109 14.28 -12.14 12.53
CA ASP A 109 15.05 -13.31 12.95
C ASP A 109 15.36 -13.25 14.45
N ALA A 110 14.80 -14.20 15.18
CA ALA A 110 14.96 -14.28 16.64
C ALA A 110 16.43 -14.43 17.07
N GLN A 111 17.24 -15.17 16.32
CA GLN A 111 18.65 -15.38 16.67
C GLN A 111 19.46 -14.08 16.52
N ILE A 112 19.13 -13.23 15.56
CA ILE A 112 19.76 -11.89 15.44
C ILE A 112 19.33 -11.01 16.62
N GLN A 113 18.06 -11.04 17.00
CA GLN A 113 17.56 -10.26 18.14
C GLN A 113 18.18 -10.73 19.47
N GLU A 114 18.29 -12.03 19.67
CA GLU A 114 18.97 -12.62 20.84
C GLU A 114 20.45 -12.23 20.85
N TYR A 115 21.13 -12.30 19.70
CA TYR A 115 22.51 -11.88 19.56
C TYR A 115 22.72 -10.41 19.95
N LEU A 116 21.87 -9.49 19.46
CA LEU A 116 21.97 -8.08 19.83
C LEU A 116 21.80 -7.85 21.34
N ASN A 117 20.88 -8.57 21.97
CA ASN A 117 20.70 -8.51 23.43
C ASN A 117 21.92 -9.07 24.20
N GLN A 118 22.54 -10.12 23.67
CA GLN A 118 23.74 -10.72 24.25
C GLN A 118 24.91 -9.75 24.18
N ILE A 119 25.27 -9.24 22.99
CA ILE A 119 26.43 -8.35 22.82
C ILE A 119 26.25 -7.04 23.56
N LYS A 120 25.03 -6.53 23.68
CA LYS A 120 24.74 -5.33 24.46
C LYS A 120 25.17 -5.52 25.92
N ARG A 121 24.86 -6.68 26.50
CA ARG A 121 25.25 -7.01 27.89
C ARG A 121 26.74 -7.25 28.05
N GLU A 122 27.33 -8.07 27.19
CA GLU A 122 28.73 -8.48 27.26
C GLU A 122 29.68 -7.31 27.03
N GLN A 123 29.40 -6.47 26.02
CA GLN A 123 30.24 -5.34 25.65
C GLN A 123 29.88 -4.03 26.35
N LYS A 124 28.89 -4.04 27.25
CA LYS A 124 28.40 -2.86 27.99
C LYS A 124 28.08 -1.67 27.05
N ILE A 125 27.42 -1.97 25.93
CA ILE A 125 27.06 -0.96 24.93
C ILE A 125 26.10 0.07 25.54
N PRO A 126 26.42 1.39 25.50
CA PRO A 126 25.66 2.41 26.24
C PRO A 126 24.32 2.75 25.61
N PHE A 127 24.07 2.37 24.36
CA PHE A 127 22.84 2.64 23.63
C PHE A 127 21.99 1.39 23.40
N HIS A 128 20.73 1.57 23.00
CA HIS A 128 19.82 0.48 22.68
C HIS A 128 20.06 -0.04 21.27
N LEU A 129 20.02 -1.37 21.11
CA LEU A 129 20.18 -2.05 19.82
C LEU A 129 18.85 -2.65 19.39
N TYR A 130 18.47 -2.42 18.14
CA TYR A 130 17.25 -2.94 17.53
C TYR A 130 17.56 -3.60 16.18
N TYR A 131 16.84 -4.66 15.87
CA TYR A 131 16.81 -5.26 14.54
C TYR A 131 15.41 -5.12 13.95
N TRP A 132 15.34 -4.49 12.80
CA TRP A 132 14.15 -4.40 11.97
C TRP A 132 14.37 -5.21 10.71
N GLY A 133 13.85 -6.44 10.67
CA GLY A 133 13.81 -7.25 9.47
C GLY A 133 12.70 -6.80 8.52
N TRP A 134 12.65 -7.43 7.36
CA TRP A 134 11.72 -7.07 6.31
C TRP A 134 10.25 -7.20 6.73
N ASP A 135 9.93 -8.14 7.60
CA ASP A 135 8.55 -8.35 8.07
C ASP A 135 8.08 -7.15 8.92
N THR A 136 8.92 -6.67 9.83
CA THR A 136 8.63 -5.46 10.62
C THR A 136 8.55 -4.23 9.72
N ILE A 137 9.49 -4.05 8.78
CA ILE A 137 9.50 -2.95 7.82
C ILE A 137 8.20 -2.95 6.98
N THR A 138 7.83 -4.10 6.42
CA THR A 138 6.61 -4.25 5.61
C THR A 138 5.36 -3.90 6.40
N LYS A 139 5.26 -4.35 7.66
CA LYS A 139 4.13 -4.05 8.53
C LYS A 139 3.91 -2.55 8.72
N HIS A 140 4.97 -1.77 8.83
CA HIS A 140 4.88 -0.33 8.96
C HIS A 140 4.61 0.37 7.62
N ILE A 141 5.21 -0.09 6.51
CA ILE A 141 4.91 0.42 5.16
C ILE A 141 3.41 0.30 4.85
N GLU A 142 2.79 -0.81 5.23
CA GLU A 142 1.36 -1.07 5.00
C GLU A 142 0.42 -0.07 5.70
N GLN A 143 0.91 0.64 6.70
CA GLN A 143 0.14 1.67 7.41
C GLN A 143 0.16 3.02 6.71
N SER A 144 1.03 3.20 5.69
CA SER A 144 1.18 4.45 4.94
C SER A 144 0.90 4.24 3.45
N GLU A 145 -0.23 4.76 2.96
CA GLU A 145 -0.54 4.76 1.54
C GLU A 145 0.53 5.49 0.72
N ALA A 146 1.12 6.55 1.28
CA ALA A 146 2.17 7.32 0.62
C ALA A 146 3.43 6.47 0.37
N LEU A 147 3.88 5.70 1.36
CA LEU A 147 5.02 4.79 1.22
C LEU A 147 4.72 3.66 0.24
N LEU A 148 3.51 3.08 0.31
CA LEU A 148 3.07 2.06 -0.65
C LEU A 148 3.07 2.61 -2.08
N HIS A 149 2.52 3.81 -2.30
CA HIS A 149 2.50 4.43 -3.63
C HIS A 149 3.91 4.74 -4.15
N LYS A 150 4.78 5.25 -3.30
CA LYS A 150 6.15 5.63 -3.69
C LYS A 150 7.01 4.43 -4.03
N TYR A 151 7.03 3.40 -3.18
CA TYR A 151 7.97 2.29 -3.29
C TYR A 151 7.36 1.01 -3.88
N PHE A 152 6.05 0.82 -3.76
CA PHE A 152 5.34 -0.38 -4.18
C PHE A 152 4.06 -0.08 -4.98
N PRO A 153 4.12 0.74 -6.05
CA PRO A 153 2.91 1.19 -6.78
C PRO A 153 2.10 0.05 -7.38
N LYS A 154 2.73 -1.10 -7.64
CA LYS A 154 2.05 -2.30 -8.18
C LYS A 154 1.14 -2.98 -7.15
N PHE A 155 1.37 -2.76 -5.86
CA PHE A 155 0.60 -3.35 -4.75
C PHE A 155 -0.54 -2.44 -4.29
N VAL A 156 -0.51 -1.18 -4.67
CA VAL A 156 -1.63 -0.29 -4.41
C VAL A 156 -2.75 -0.66 -5.37
N LYS A 157 -3.87 -1.12 -4.85
CA LYS A 157 -5.08 -1.25 -5.67
C LYS A 157 -5.36 0.14 -6.23
N LYS A 158 -5.25 0.30 -7.55
CA LYS A 158 -5.80 1.49 -8.21
C LYS A 158 -7.22 1.60 -7.68
N ALA A 159 -7.52 2.63 -6.93
CA ALA A 159 -8.90 2.95 -6.61
C ALA A 159 -9.61 2.91 -7.96
N LYS A 160 -10.56 2.00 -8.12
CA LYS A 160 -11.45 2.08 -9.29
C LYS A 160 -11.90 3.52 -9.28
N PRO A 161 -11.71 4.28 -10.39
CA PRO A 161 -12.13 5.67 -10.40
C PRO A 161 -13.53 5.66 -9.82
N GLY A 162 -13.69 6.26 -8.64
CA GLY A 162 -14.96 6.26 -7.95
C GLY A 162 -15.91 6.76 -9.02
N LYS A 163 -16.96 5.98 -9.34
CA LYS A 163 -18.00 6.49 -10.22
C LYS A 163 -18.34 7.81 -9.59
N THR A 164 -17.92 8.89 -10.23
CA THR A 164 -18.35 10.24 -9.84
C THR A 164 -19.84 10.06 -9.61
N LYS A 165 -20.34 10.31 -8.40
CA LYS A 165 -21.78 10.31 -8.16
C LYS A 165 -22.28 11.43 -9.04
N ILE A 166 -22.61 11.08 -10.29
CA ILE A 166 -23.27 12.02 -11.19
C ILE A 166 -24.61 12.23 -10.51
N GLU A 167 -24.79 13.42 -9.95
CA GLU A 167 -26.05 13.77 -9.34
C GLU A 167 -27.13 13.68 -10.42
N LEU A 168 -28.14 12.86 -10.14
CA LEU A 168 -29.27 12.72 -11.03
C LEU A 168 -30.04 14.05 -11.01
N PRO A 169 -30.49 14.55 -12.19
CA PRO A 169 -31.27 15.77 -12.26
C PRO A 169 -32.59 15.61 -11.50
N ASP A 170 -33.20 16.71 -11.10
CA ASP A 170 -34.51 16.69 -10.48
C ASP A 170 -35.55 16.13 -11.44
N GLY A 171 -36.46 15.32 -10.94
CA GLY A 171 -37.42 14.58 -11.75
C GLY A 171 -36.86 13.35 -12.48
N ALA A 172 -35.60 12.99 -12.29
CA ALA A 172 -35.06 11.77 -12.87
C ALA A 172 -35.63 10.50 -12.20
N LEU A 173 -35.98 9.50 -13.00
CA LEU A 173 -36.51 8.22 -12.52
C LEU A 173 -35.63 7.56 -11.44
N GLY A 174 -34.32 7.74 -11.53
CA GLY A 174 -33.37 7.20 -10.54
C GLY A 174 -33.45 7.81 -9.14
N LYS A 175 -34.13 8.97 -8.98
CA LYS A 175 -34.43 9.56 -7.67
C LYS A 175 -35.73 8.99 -7.07
N GLU A 176 -36.63 8.45 -7.90
CA GLU A 176 -37.90 7.84 -7.49
C GLU A 176 -37.76 6.34 -7.33
N LEU A 177 -37.21 5.90 -6.21
CA LEU A 177 -36.76 4.53 -5.98
C LEU A 177 -37.84 3.49 -6.24
N SER A 178 -39.09 3.74 -5.85
CA SER A 178 -40.22 2.84 -6.06
C SER A 178 -40.54 2.64 -7.54
N LYS A 179 -40.63 3.73 -8.30
CA LYS A 179 -40.86 3.71 -9.74
C LYS A 179 -39.70 3.06 -10.49
N LYS A 180 -38.49 3.39 -10.11
CA LYS A 180 -37.29 2.77 -10.69
C LYS A 180 -37.27 1.28 -10.48
N ASN A 181 -37.54 0.79 -9.27
CA ASN A 181 -37.58 -0.64 -8.96
C ASN A 181 -38.68 -1.37 -9.76
N TYR A 182 -39.81 -0.72 -9.99
CA TYR A 182 -40.89 -1.29 -10.82
C TYR A 182 -40.42 -1.41 -12.30
N ILE A 183 -39.78 -0.40 -12.85
CA ILE A 183 -39.22 -0.47 -14.21
C ILE A 183 -38.13 -1.56 -14.32
N ASP A 184 -37.25 -1.70 -13.32
CA ASP A 184 -36.25 -2.78 -13.32
C ASP A 184 -36.91 -4.17 -13.27
N TYR A 185 -37.99 -4.32 -12.51
CA TYR A 185 -38.78 -5.53 -12.50
C TYR A 185 -39.40 -5.84 -13.87
N LEU A 186 -40.05 -4.85 -14.51
CA LEU A 186 -40.65 -5.04 -15.85
C LEU A 186 -39.61 -5.38 -16.89
N LYS A 187 -38.47 -4.70 -16.87
CA LYS A 187 -37.33 -5.01 -17.76
C LYS A 187 -36.89 -6.46 -17.62
N LYS A 188 -36.72 -6.94 -16.38
CA LYS A 188 -36.34 -8.31 -16.12
C LYS A 188 -37.36 -9.27 -16.72
N ARG A 189 -38.67 -9.06 -16.43
CA ARG A 189 -39.75 -9.88 -16.98
C ARG A 189 -39.77 -9.92 -18.49
N TYR A 190 -39.60 -8.77 -19.15
CA TYR A 190 -39.53 -8.69 -20.60
C TYR A 190 -38.31 -9.46 -21.14
N GLY A 191 -37.14 -9.28 -20.54
CA GLY A 191 -35.94 -9.97 -20.95
C GLY A 191 -36.02 -11.48 -20.79
N ASP A 192 -36.62 -11.96 -19.70
CA ASP A 192 -36.86 -13.39 -19.46
C ASP A 192 -37.84 -13.98 -20.53
N TRP A 193 -38.93 -13.27 -20.81
CA TRP A 193 -39.86 -13.66 -21.87
C TRP A 193 -39.19 -13.68 -23.25
N LYS A 194 -38.45 -12.63 -23.60
CA LYS A 194 -37.76 -12.54 -24.87
C LYS A 194 -36.66 -13.58 -25.05
N GLN A 195 -35.98 -13.94 -23.96
CA GLN A 195 -34.97 -15.00 -23.98
C GLN A 195 -35.58 -16.37 -24.33
N VAL A 196 -36.82 -16.66 -23.89
CA VAL A 196 -37.51 -17.90 -24.28
C VAL A 196 -37.76 -17.94 -25.77
N GLU A 197 -38.16 -16.84 -26.40
CA GLU A 197 -38.30 -16.75 -27.87
C GLU A 197 -36.99 -16.96 -28.60
N LEU A 198 -35.92 -16.28 -28.13
CA LEU A 198 -34.59 -16.30 -28.75
C LEU A 198 -33.90 -17.67 -28.61
N ASN A 199 -34.18 -18.41 -27.54
CA ASN A 199 -33.68 -19.77 -27.36
C ASN A 199 -34.10 -20.71 -28.49
N LYS A 200 -35.30 -20.50 -29.11
CA LYS A 200 -35.75 -21.27 -30.26
C LYS A 200 -34.87 -21.05 -31.49
N LYS A 201 -34.14 -19.93 -31.53
CA LYS A 201 -33.23 -19.55 -32.60
C LYS A 201 -31.74 -19.72 -32.25
N GLY A 202 -31.41 -20.20 -31.03
CA GLY A 202 -30.04 -20.30 -30.52
C GLY A 202 -29.41 -18.94 -30.18
N GLU A 203 -30.20 -17.89 -30.03
CA GLU A 203 -29.74 -16.53 -29.77
C GLU A 203 -29.88 -16.13 -28.30
N LYS A 204 -29.06 -15.16 -27.86
CA LYS A 204 -29.13 -14.62 -26.50
C LYS A 204 -29.69 -13.19 -26.51
N PHE A 205 -30.53 -12.89 -25.52
CA PHE A 205 -31.04 -11.52 -25.33
C PHE A 205 -29.93 -10.54 -24.97
N ASN A 206 -29.81 -9.46 -25.75
CA ASN A 206 -28.80 -8.43 -25.55
C ASN A 206 -29.33 -7.33 -24.62
N TRP A 207 -29.08 -7.49 -23.32
CA TRP A 207 -29.46 -6.54 -22.29
C TRP A 207 -28.91 -5.12 -22.50
N ALA A 208 -27.69 -5.01 -23.01
CA ALA A 208 -27.04 -3.71 -23.25
C ALA A 208 -27.76 -2.97 -24.40
N ALA A 209 -28.00 -3.65 -25.51
CA ALA A 209 -28.72 -3.07 -26.65
C ALA A 209 -30.15 -2.64 -26.27
N PHE A 210 -30.86 -3.47 -25.51
CA PHE A 210 -32.19 -3.14 -25.01
C PHE A 210 -32.18 -1.91 -24.11
N THR A 211 -31.26 -1.85 -23.15
CA THR A 211 -31.13 -0.70 -22.23
C THR A 211 -30.79 0.58 -22.98
N ILE A 212 -29.92 0.50 -23.99
CA ILE A 212 -29.55 1.64 -24.84
C ILE A 212 -30.76 2.10 -25.68
N SER A 213 -31.56 1.17 -26.24
CA SER A 213 -32.72 1.53 -27.03
C SER A 213 -33.77 2.28 -26.21
N LEU A 214 -34.05 1.82 -24.98
CA LEU A 214 -34.92 2.52 -24.04
C LEU A 214 -34.40 3.93 -23.72
N SER A 215 -33.13 4.07 -23.38
CA SER A 215 -32.55 5.37 -23.06
C SER A 215 -32.61 6.34 -24.24
N LYS A 216 -32.33 5.84 -25.47
CA LYS A 216 -32.41 6.65 -26.70
C LYS A 216 -33.83 7.13 -27.00
N ARG A 217 -34.85 6.26 -26.78
CA ARG A 217 -36.26 6.64 -26.99
C ARG A 217 -36.63 7.88 -26.18
N TYR A 218 -36.15 7.98 -24.95
CA TYR A 218 -36.42 9.12 -24.06
C TYR A 218 -35.31 10.18 -24.07
N LYS A 219 -34.37 10.13 -25.01
CA LYS A 219 -33.23 11.06 -25.14
C LYS A 219 -32.42 11.19 -23.84
N ALA A 220 -32.35 10.13 -23.06
CA ALA A 220 -31.63 10.07 -21.78
C ALA A 220 -30.27 9.39 -21.91
N SER A 221 -29.29 9.77 -21.12
CA SER A 221 -27.98 9.13 -21.06
C SER A 221 -28.00 7.73 -20.40
N GLY A 222 -29.11 7.37 -19.79
CA GLY A 222 -29.35 6.06 -19.18
C GLY A 222 -30.74 6.03 -18.54
N ILE A 223 -31.24 4.84 -18.19
CA ILE A 223 -32.59 4.67 -17.62
C ILE A 223 -32.80 5.53 -16.37
N ASN A 224 -31.79 5.67 -15.52
CA ASN A 224 -31.88 6.49 -14.30
C ASN A 224 -32.07 7.98 -14.60
N TYR A 225 -31.75 8.43 -15.81
CA TYR A 225 -31.86 9.83 -16.26
C TYR A 225 -33.16 10.10 -17.03
N ILE A 226 -34.00 9.08 -17.27
CA ILE A 226 -35.30 9.29 -17.89
C ILE A 226 -36.14 10.11 -16.91
N ASP A 227 -36.82 11.12 -17.44
CA ASP A 227 -37.73 11.96 -16.63
C ASP A 227 -38.90 11.11 -16.11
N VAL A 228 -39.19 11.24 -14.84
CA VAL A 228 -40.24 10.48 -14.15
C VAL A 228 -41.63 10.69 -14.79
N ARG A 229 -41.85 11.77 -15.52
CA ARG A 229 -43.08 12.03 -16.30
C ARG A 229 -43.32 11.00 -17.39
N HIS A 230 -42.26 10.31 -17.84
CA HIS A 230 -42.35 9.21 -18.81
C HIS A 230 -42.59 7.83 -18.18
N PHE A 231 -42.85 7.76 -16.86
CA PHE A 231 -42.95 6.51 -16.15
C PHE A 231 -44.02 5.57 -16.71
N ASP A 232 -45.23 6.09 -16.96
CA ASP A 232 -46.34 5.29 -17.45
C ASP A 232 -46.13 4.79 -18.89
N ASP A 233 -45.57 5.65 -19.76
CA ASP A 233 -45.19 5.26 -21.13
C ASP A 233 -44.04 4.21 -21.11
N LEU A 234 -43.06 4.39 -20.25
CA LEU A 234 -41.98 3.44 -20.08
C LEU A 234 -42.44 2.09 -19.49
N ALA A 235 -43.41 2.11 -18.59
CA ALA A 235 -44.01 0.91 -17.97
C ALA A 235 -44.88 0.12 -18.92
N SER A 236 -45.52 0.78 -19.90
CA SER A 236 -46.39 0.18 -20.93
C SER A 236 -45.64 -0.30 -22.18
N TYR A 237 -44.37 0.05 -22.34
CA TYR A 237 -43.49 -0.33 -23.45
C TYR A 237 -43.05 -1.80 -23.35
#